data_9f073af1081dfda87141869ca2c2b479
#
_entry.id   9f073af1081dfda87141869ca2c2b479
#
_cell.length_a   1.000
_cell.length_b   1.000
_cell.length_c   1.000
_cell.angle_alpha   90.00
_cell.angle_beta   90.00
_cell.angle_gamma   90.00
#
_symmetry.space_group_name_H-M   'P 1'
#
loop_
_entity.id
_entity.type
_entity.pdbx_description
1 polymer ?
#
loop_
_entity_poly.entity_id
_entity_poly.type
_entity_poly.pdbx_seq_one_letter_code
_entity_poly.pdbx_strand_id
1 'polypeptide(L)'
;MYEKYLEQLEEAGKIRNLKERSINCYKNYVSYFLKYQNKNPKELTCQDVRAFLLAKKEEGLKATTLNLYNSAIRFFYRNVLHILWDDITVPRMILEHKLPTVLTVDEIDRLLEAVDDIKYRAMFATMYSSGMRVSEVIHLHYDDISRSNMQIHVRDTKNRMDRYTILSKRCLDILTQYWFEKGRPRGILFLINLLVIT
;
A
#
# COMPACT_ATOMS: atom_id res chain seq x y z
N MET A 1 -6.41 29.04 -4.19
CA MET A 1 -5.75 29.29 -5.50
C MET A 1 -5.61 28.03 -6.33
N TYR A 2 -5.21 26.88 -5.74
CA TYR A 2 -4.91 25.64 -6.48
C TYR A 2 -6.06 24.61 -6.47
N GLU A 3 -7.16 24.87 -5.81
CA GLU A 3 -8.26 23.94 -5.56
C GLU A 3 -8.82 23.34 -6.85
N LYS A 4 -9.13 24.18 -7.82
CA LYS A 4 -9.59 23.75 -9.16
C LYS A 4 -8.65 22.73 -9.83
N TYR A 5 -7.34 22.90 -9.70
CA TYR A 5 -6.36 21.98 -10.29
C TYR A 5 -6.30 20.65 -9.53
N LEU A 6 -6.52 20.67 -8.21
CA LEU A 6 -6.59 19.45 -7.40
C LEU A 6 -7.89 18.67 -7.64
N GLU A 7 -8.99 19.35 -7.93
CA GLU A 7 -10.24 18.73 -8.39
C GLU A 7 -10.06 18.05 -9.75
N GLN A 8 -9.44 18.74 -10.71
CA GLN A 8 -9.11 18.17 -12.03
C GLN A 8 -8.17 16.96 -11.92
N LEU A 9 -7.21 16.98 -10.98
CA LEU A 9 -6.35 15.83 -10.71
C LEU A 9 -7.16 14.64 -10.16
N GLU A 10 -8.09 14.89 -9.27
CA GLU A 10 -9.00 13.88 -8.74
C GLU A 10 -9.86 13.26 -9.84
N GLU A 11 -10.47 14.09 -10.68
CA GLU A 11 -11.26 13.65 -11.83
C GLU A 11 -10.42 12.79 -12.80
N ALA A 12 -9.23 13.26 -13.16
CA ALA A 12 -8.30 12.49 -14.00
C ALA A 12 -7.90 11.16 -13.38
N GLY A 13 -7.75 11.12 -12.05
CA GLY A 13 -7.48 9.89 -11.30
C GLY A 13 -8.66 8.91 -11.33
N LYS A 14 -9.88 9.42 -11.18
CA LYS A 14 -11.12 8.62 -11.26
C LYS A 14 -11.33 8.04 -12.66
N ILE A 15 -11.16 8.84 -13.71
CA ILE A 15 -11.24 8.36 -15.12
C ILE A 15 -10.24 7.24 -15.38
N ARG A 16 -9.06 7.30 -14.81
CA ARG A 16 -8.03 6.24 -14.90
C ARG A 16 -8.25 5.09 -13.92
N ASN A 17 -9.36 5.08 -13.22
CA ASN A 17 -9.69 4.05 -12.25
C ASN A 17 -8.60 3.85 -11.18
N LEU A 18 -7.94 4.92 -10.73
CA LEU A 18 -7.00 4.84 -9.62
C LEU A 18 -7.76 4.62 -8.30
N LYS A 19 -7.13 3.88 -7.36
CA LYS A 19 -7.70 3.75 -6.01
C LYS A 19 -7.72 5.12 -5.32
N GLU A 20 -8.77 5.40 -4.57
CA GLU A 20 -8.97 6.68 -3.85
C GLU A 20 -7.75 7.08 -3.01
N ARG A 21 -7.16 6.11 -2.29
CA ARG A 21 -5.91 6.33 -1.55
C ARG A 21 -4.77 6.86 -2.43
N SER A 22 -4.65 6.40 -3.67
CA SER A 22 -3.61 6.88 -4.60
C SER A 22 -3.92 8.29 -5.08
N ILE A 23 -5.19 8.61 -5.34
CA ILE A 23 -5.64 9.95 -5.72
C ILE A 23 -5.34 10.93 -4.59
N ASN A 24 -5.71 10.60 -3.35
CA ASN A 24 -5.45 11.44 -2.19
C ASN A 24 -3.96 11.64 -1.95
N CYS A 25 -3.15 10.61 -2.13
CA CYS A 25 -1.70 10.69 -2.05
C CYS A 25 -1.15 11.67 -3.11
N TYR A 26 -1.60 11.57 -4.35
CA TYR A 26 -1.18 12.48 -5.42
C TYR A 26 -1.63 13.92 -5.17
N LYS A 27 -2.87 14.13 -4.70
CA LYS A 27 -3.36 15.47 -4.31
C LYS A 27 -2.46 16.11 -3.26
N ASN A 28 -2.08 15.36 -2.23
CA ASN A 28 -1.23 15.87 -1.16
C ASN A 28 0.16 16.26 -1.68
N TYR A 29 0.82 15.42 -2.47
CA TYR A 29 2.13 15.72 -3.03
C TYR A 29 2.10 16.90 -4.00
N VAL A 30 1.10 16.97 -4.89
CA VAL A 30 0.94 18.07 -5.83
C VAL A 30 0.58 19.37 -5.10
N SER A 31 -0.31 19.33 -4.12
CA SER A 31 -0.65 20.50 -3.29
C SER A 31 0.59 21.09 -2.61
N TYR A 32 1.44 20.23 -2.04
CA TYR A 32 2.68 20.66 -1.42
C TYR A 32 3.64 21.30 -2.44
N PHE A 33 3.83 20.67 -3.60
CA PHE A 33 4.65 21.19 -4.69
C PHE A 33 4.15 22.57 -5.18
N LEU A 34 2.85 22.72 -5.42
CA LEU A 34 2.26 23.97 -5.88
C LEU A 34 2.43 25.11 -4.86
N LYS A 35 2.25 24.80 -3.57
CA LYS A 35 2.49 25.76 -2.48
C LYS A 35 3.94 26.17 -2.38
N TYR A 36 4.86 25.23 -2.58
CA TYR A 36 6.30 25.50 -2.57
C TYR A 36 6.71 26.42 -3.72
N GLN A 37 6.23 26.16 -4.93
CA GLN A 37 6.55 26.97 -6.12
C GLN A 37 5.91 28.37 -6.09
N ASN A 38 4.71 28.48 -5.48
CA ASN A 38 3.94 29.72 -5.40
C ASN A 38 3.82 30.46 -6.75
N LYS A 39 3.71 29.69 -7.86
CA LYS A 39 3.58 30.19 -9.24
C LYS A 39 2.25 29.76 -9.83
N ASN A 40 1.86 30.40 -10.94
CA ASN A 40 0.73 29.93 -11.74
C ASN A 40 1.06 28.52 -12.28
N PRO A 41 0.20 27.51 -12.05
CA PRO A 41 0.47 26.15 -12.51
C PRO A 41 0.73 26.02 -14.02
N LYS A 42 0.17 26.92 -14.83
CA LYS A 42 0.37 26.94 -16.30
C LYS A 42 1.79 27.38 -16.72
N GLU A 43 2.52 28.05 -15.83
CA GLU A 43 3.87 28.55 -16.08
C GLU A 43 4.95 27.60 -15.55
N LEU A 44 4.53 26.50 -14.90
CA LEU A 44 5.44 25.51 -14.35
C LEU A 44 6.10 24.68 -15.45
N THR A 45 7.40 24.45 -15.31
CA THR A 45 8.21 23.67 -16.24
C THR A 45 8.81 22.45 -15.56
N CYS A 46 9.39 21.52 -16.31
CA CYS A 46 10.16 20.42 -15.76
C CYS A 46 11.39 20.87 -14.97
N GLN A 47 11.95 22.04 -15.28
CA GLN A 47 13.07 22.62 -14.50
C GLN A 47 12.64 23.03 -13.09
N ASP A 48 11.40 23.55 -12.91
CA ASP A 48 10.87 23.87 -11.59
C ASP A 48 10.74 22.59 -10.74
N VAL A 49 10.32 21.49 -11.36
CA VAL A 49 10.22 20.18 -10.68
C VAL A 49 11.61 19.66 -10.29
N ARG A 50 12.59 19.77 -11.20
CA ARG A 50 13.98 19.39 -10.93
C ARG A 50 14.55 20.16 -9.74
N ALA A 51 14.40 21.48 -9.74
CA ALA A 51 14.88 22.34 -8.66
C ALA A 51 14.21 21.97 -7.32
N PHE A 52 12.90 21.75 -7.33
CA PHE A 52 12.15 21.31 -6.15
C PHE A 52 12.66 19.97 -5.60
N LEU A 53 12.84 18.96 -6.45
CA LEU A 53 13.30 17.64 -6.02
C LEU A 53 14.73 17.68 -5.48
N LEU A 54 15.61 18.51 -6.06
CA LEU A 54 16.96 18.70 -5.56
C LEU A 54 16.96 19.37 -4.19
N ALA A 55 16.20 20.46 -4.01
CA ALA A 55 16.06 21.13 -2.72
C ALA A 55 15.53 20.15 -1.63
N LYS A 56 14.53 19.35 -1.97
CA LYS A 56 13.99 18.33 -1.03
C LYS A 56 14.98 17.21 -0.72
N LYS A 57 15.85 16.88 -1.64
CA LYS A 57 16.95 15.94 -1.42
C LYS A 57 17.97 16.50 -0.45
N GLU A 58 18.34 17.77 -0.61
CA GLU A 58 19.26 18.49 0.29
C GLU A 58 18.67 18.63 1.71
N GLU A 59 17.34 18.78 1.83
CA GLU A 59 16.63 18.72 3.11
C GLU A 59 16.63 17.32 3.75
N GLY A 60 17.19 16.29 3.08
CA GLY A 60 17.33 14.94 3.61
C GLY A 60 16.17 13.98 3.30
N LEU A 61 15.25 14.31 2.37
CA LEU A 61 14.19 13.39 2.00
C LEU A 61 14.75 12.15 1.28
N LYS A 62 14.21 10.98 1.65
CA LYS A 62 14.62 9.70 1.06
C LYS A 62 14.26 9.62 -0.43
N ALA A 63 15.09 8.97 -1.23
CA ALA A 63 14.85 8.75 -2.66
C ALA A 63 13.49 8.12 -2.97
N THR A 64 12.98 7.23 -2.11
CA THR A 64 11.64 6.65 -2.22
C THR A 64 10.54 7.70 -2.19
N THR A 65 10.62 8.66 -1.25
CA THR A 65 9.66 9.77 -1.12
C THR A 65 9.76 10.73 -2.30
N LEU A 66 10.98 11.04 -2.74
CA LEU A 66 11.22 11.90 -3.90
C LEU A 66 10.66 11.28 -5.19
N ASN A 67 10.75 9.96 -5.34
CA ASN A 67 10.11 9.24 -6.45
C ASN A 67 8.57 9.24 -6.38
N LEU A 68 7.98 9.36 -5.19
CA LEU A 68 6.53 9.57 -5.04
C LEU A 68 6.12 10.98 -5.50
N TYR A 69 6.88 12.02 -5.11
CA TYR A 69 6.70 13.37 -5.65
C TYR A 69 6.81 13.39 -7.17
N ASN A 70 7.87 12.80 -7.73
CA ASN A 70 8.06 12.69 -9.17
C ASN A 70 6.84 12.07 -9.86
N SER A 71 6.35 10.95 -9.33
CA SER A 71 5.18 10.25 -9.89
C SER A 71 3.91 11.07 -9.83
N ALA A 72 3.64 11.75 -8.71
CA ALA A 72 2.45 12.58 -8.52
C ALA A 72 2.49 13.83 -9.41
N ILE A 73 3.63 14.53 -9.46
CA ILE A 73 3.80 15.74 -10.28
C ILE A 73 3.76 15.37 -11.76
N ARG A 74 4.41 14.26 -12.18
CA ARG A 74 4.32 13.75 -13.54
C ARG A 74 2.89 13.46 -13.96
N PHE A 75 2.10 12.84 -13.07
CA PHE A 75 0.68 12.59 -13.31
C PHE A 75 -0.07 13.90 -13.52
N PHE A 76 0.17 14.89 -12.67
CA PHE A 76 -0.45 16.22 -12.74
C PHE A 76 -0.09 16.96 -14.04
N TYR A 77 1.18 17.00 -14.41
CA TYR A 77 1.63 17.65 -15.65
C TYR A 77 0.97 17.05 -16.88
N ARG A 78 0.94 15.72 -16.98
CA ARG A 78 0.42 15.02 -18.15
C ARG A 78 -1.10 15.05 -18.27
N ASN A 79 -1.82 14.97 -17.15
CA ASN A 79 -3.27 14.76 -17.17
C ASN A 79 -4.09 15.99 -16.81
N VAL A 80 -3.48 17.01 -16.21
CA VAL A 80 -4.17 18.25 -15.80
C VAL A 80 -3.63 19.46 -16.56
N LEU A 81 -2.31 19.62 -16.60
CA LEU A 81 -1.69 20.74 -17.31
C LEU A 81 -1.49 20.49 -18.80
N HIS A 82 -1.54 19.22 -19.24
CA HIS A 82 -1.24 18.79 -20.61
C HIS A 82 0.15 19.20 -21.10
N ILE A 83 1.10 19.24 -20.16
CA ILE A 83 2.54 19.53 -20.43
C ILE A 83 3.27 18.21 -20.64
N LEU A 84 4.12 18.20 -21.68
CA LEU A 84 5.00 17.05 -21.93
C LEU A 84 6.00 16.91 -20.78
N TRP A 85 6.11 15.67 -20.29
CA TRP A 85 7.07 15.34 -19.26
C TRP A 85 8.41 14.97 -19.89
N ASP A 86 9.47 15.59 -19.39
CA ASP A 86 10.83 15.30 -19.81
C ASP A 86 11.53 14.39 -18.78
N ASP A 87 11.67 13.12 -19.12
CA ASP A 87 12.33 12.12 -18.28
C ASP A 87 13.87 12.35 -18.19
N ILE A 88 14.46 13.15 -19.09
CA ILE A 88 15.88 13.51 -19.04
C ILE A 88 16.09 14.60 -18.00
N THR A 89 15.26 15.63 -18.02
CA THR A 89 15.33 16.72 -17.04
C THR A 89 14.95 16.27 -15.64
N VAL A 90 13.95 15.39 -15.51
CA VAL A 90 13.44 14.89 -14.21
C VAL A 90 13.47 13.35 -14.18
N PRO A 91 14.68 12.76 -14.12
CA PRO A 91 14.81 11.32 -14.03
C PRO A 91 14.31 10.79 -12.67
N ARG A 92 13.97 9.52 -12.61
CA ARG A 92 13.73 8.84 -11.33
C ARG A 92 15.03 8.64 -10.58
N MET A 93 14.98 8.79 -9.27
CA MET A 93 16.14 8.48 -8.42
C MET A 93 16.36 6.99 -8.33
N ILE A 94 17.61 6.57 -8.41
CA ILE A 94 18.02 5.18 -8.19
C ILE A 94 17.78 4.83 -6.72
N LEU A 95 17.16 3.69 -6.47
CA LEU A 95 16.91 3.20 -5.12
C LEU A 95 17.93 2.13 -4.76
N GLU A 96 18.48 2.24 -3.56
CA GLU A 96 19.24 1.14 -2.98
C GLU A 96 18.27 0.05 -2.51
N HIS A 97 18.46 -1.15 -3.00
CA HIS A 97 17.71 -2.32 -2.57
C HIS A 97 18.50 -3.06 -1.49
N LYS A 98 18.05 -2.93 -0.25
CA LYS A 98 18.54 -3.77 0.85
C LYS A 98 17.64 -5.01 0.95
N LEU A 99 18.25 -6.18 1.01
CA LEU A 99 17.50 -7.41 1.25
C LEU A 99 16.95 -7.37 2.69
N PRO A 100 15.70 -7.79 2.89
CA PRO A 100 15.15 -7.91 4.23
C PRO A 100 15.85 -9.03 5.00
N THR A 101 15.90 -8.92 6.33
CA THR A 101 16.31 -10.04 7.20
C THR A 101 15.28 -11.14 7.10
N VAL A 102 15.73 -12.35 6.81
CA VAL A 102 14.87 -13.55 6.75
C VAL A 102 14.99 -14.27 8.08
N LEU A 103 13.86 -14.52 8.74
CA LEU A 103 13.81 -15.30 9.98
C LEU A 103 13.89 -16.80 9.67
N THR A 104 14.54 -17.53 10.54
CA THR A 104 14.58 -19.01 10.51
C THR A 104 13.23 -19.59 10.95
N VAL A 105 13.00 -20.86 10.66
CA VAL A 105 11.77 -21.56 11.09
C VAL A 105 11.63 -21.52 12.61
N ASP A 106 12.72 -21.76 13.35
CA ASP A 106 12.73 -21.76 14.82
C ASP A 106 12.42 -20.37 15.41
N GLU A 107 12.85 -19.29 14.74
CA GLU A 107 12.52 -17.92 15.15
C GLU A 107 11.05 -17.61 14.92
N ILE A 108 10.48 -18.09 13.81
CA ILE A 108 9.03 -17.97 13.53
C ILE A 108 8.22 -18.76 14.56
N ASP A 109 8.67 -19.96 14.91
CA ASP A 109 7.99 -20.78 15.90
C ASP A 109 7.97 -20.11 17.27
N ARG A 110 9.11 -19.61 17.74
CA ARG A 110 9.19 -18.82 18.98
C ARG A 110 8.34 -17.54 18.94
N LEU A 111 8.30 -16.85 17.77
CA LEU A 111 7.45 -15.67 17.60
C LEU A 111 5.98 -16.03 17.75
N LEU A 112 5.51 -17.10 17.10
CA LEU A 112 4.11 -17.52 17.18
C LEU A 112 3.73 -17.98 18.59
N GLU A 113 4.64 -18.64 19.31
CA GLU A 113 4.43 -19.08 20.69
C GLU A 113 4.39 -17.91 21.69
N ALA A 114 5.17 -16.86 21.45
CA ALA A 114 5.21 -15.66 22.27
C ALA A 114 3.96 -14.75 22.13
N VAL A 115 3.10 -15.01 21.17
CA VAL A 115 1.86 -14.25 20.97
C VAL A 115 0.73 -14.86 21.79
N ASP A 116 0.33 -14.23 22.88
CA ASP A 116 -0.71 -14.74 23.81
C ASP A 116 -2.10 -14.77 23.17
N ASP A 117 -2.51 -13.70 22.46
CA ASP A 117 -3.82 -13.65 21.82
C ASP A 117 -3.86 -14.52 20.57
N ILE A 118 -4.68 -15.57 20.64
CA ILE A 118 -4.88 -16.54 19.55
C ILE A 118 -5.30 -15.86 18.22
N LYS A 119 -5.97 -14.71 18.25
CA LYS A 119 -6.33 -13.95 17.06
C LYS A 119 -5.09 -13.46 16.32
N TYR A 120 -4.19 -12.79 17.03
CA TYR A 120 -2.97 -12.27 16.42
C TYR A 120 -2.02 -13.41 16.02
N ARG A 121 -1.96 -14.47 16.82
CA ARG A 121 -1.21 -15.69 16.46
C ARG A 121 -1.72 -16.29 15.15
N ALA A 122 -3.04 -16.41 14.98
CA ALA A 122 -3.66 -16.90 13.75
C ALA A 122 -3.41 -15.97 12.55
N MET A 123 -3.46 -14.64 12.75
CA MET A 123 -3.12 -13.67 11.71
C MET A 123 -1.66 -13.81 11.26
N PHE A 124 -0.71 -13.88 12.18
CA PHE A 124 0.71 -14.05 11.84
C PHE A 124 1.00 -15.38 11.16
N ALA A 125 0.41 -16.47 11.68
CA ALA A 125 0.53 -17.79 11.05
C ALA A 125 -0.02 -17.79 9.61
N THR A 126 -1.13 -17.08 9.37
CA THR A 126 -1.71 -16.93 8.03
C THR A 126 -0.77 -16.13 7.13
N MET A 127 -0.26 -14.99 7.59
CA MET A 127 0.68 -14.17 6.82
C MET A 127 1.95 -14.96 6.44
N TYR A 128 2.53 -15.65 7.40
CA TYR A 128 3.75 -16.42 7.18
C TYR A 128 3.53 -17.59 6.23
N SER A 129 2.47 -18.39 6.47
CA SER A 129 2.18 -19.58 5.66
C SER A 129 1.83 -19.27 4.21
N SER A 130 1.08 -18.18 3.98
CA SER A 130 0.46 -17.90 2.69
C SER A 130 1.09 -16.73 1.92
N GLY A 131 2.01 -15.99 2.54
CA GLY A 131 2.57 -14.77 1.96
C GLY A 131 1.55 -13.65 1.75
N MET A 132 0.43 -13.68 2.46
CA MET A 132 -0.59 -12.64 2.41
C MET A 132 -0.11 -11.35 3.08
N ARG A 133 -0.55 -10.20 2.53
CA ARG A 133 -0.33 -8.91 3.17
C ARG A 133 -1.24 -8.72 4.37
N VAL A 134 -0.84 -7.86 5.32
CA VAL A 134 -1.69 -7.53 6.49
C VAL A 134 -3.10 -7.12 6.05
N SER A 135 -3.21 -6.24 5.05
CA SER A 135 -4.51 -5.80 4.54
C SER A 135 -5.37 -6.92 3.93
N GLU A 136 -4.75 -7.95 3.37
CA GLU A 136 -5.45 -9.11 2.82
C GLU A 136 -5.93 -10.03 3.94
N VAL A 137 -5.12 -10.21 4.98
CA VAL A 137 -5.47 -11.06 6.14
C VAL A 137 -6.63 -10.46 6.95
N ILE A 138 -6.62 -9.16 7.21
CA ILE A 138 -7.71 -8.51 7.98
C ILE A 138 -9.07 -8.54 7.27
N HIS A 139 -9.08 -8.68 5.94
CA HIS A 139 -10.29 -8.81 5.14
C HIS A 139 -10.60 -10.27 4.72
N LEU A 140 -9.88 -11.25 5.29
CA LEU A 140 -10.07 -12.65 4.97
C LEU A 140 -11.43 -13.13 5.46
N HIS A 141 -12.21 -13.77 4.59
CA HIS A 141 -13.47 -14.38 4.93
C HIS A 141 -13.32 -15.88 5.25
N TYR A 142 -14.23 -16.41 6.06
CA TYR A 142 -14.28 -17.83 6.36
C TYR A 142 -14.38 -18.70 5.09
N ASP A 143 -15.21 -18.26 4.13
CA ASP A 143 -15.46 -18.99 2.88
C ASP A 143 -14.28 -18.95 1.90
N ASP A 144 -13.26 -18.13 2.18
CA ASP A 144 -12.04 -18.08 1.38
C ASP A 144 -11.07 -19.22 1.71
N ILE A 145 -11.32 -19.96 2.80
CA ILE A 145 -10.45 -21.04 3.28
C ILE A 145 -10.95 -22.38 2.73
N SER A 146 -10.25 -22.93 1.76
CA SER A 146 -10.49 -24.26 1.23
C SER A 146 -9.65 -25.29 2.00
N ARG A 147 -10.29 -26.00 2.92
CA ARG A 147 -9.62 -27.08 3.70
C ARG A 147 -9.32 -28.31 2.83
N SER A 148 -10.18 -28.62 1.87
CA SER A 148 -10.00 -29.75 0.95
C SER A 148 -8.82 -29.57 0.01
N ASN A 149 -8.63 -28.34 -0.47
CA ASN A 149 -7.58 -28.01 -1.41
C ASN A 149 -6.32 -27.47 -0.73
N MET A 150 -6.37 -27.25 0.60
CA MET A 150 -5.29 -26.61 1.37
C MET A 150 -4.86 -25.27 0.74
N GLN A 151 -5.85 -24.43 0.41
CA GLN A 151 -5.66 -23.14 -0.26
C GLN A 151 -6.49 -22.04 0.40
N ILE A 152 -6.02 -20.80 0.23
CA ILE A 152 -6.75 -19.58 0.59
C ILE A 152 -7.01 -18.78 -0.67
N HIS A 153 -8.25 -18.36 -0.88
CA HIS A 153 -8.64 -17.42 -1.93
C HIS A 153 -8.39 -15.99 -1.44
N VAL A 154 -7.50 -15.26 -2.09
CA VAL A 154 -7.16 -13.87 -1.74
C VAL A 154 -7.86 -12.95 -2.71
N ARG A 155 -8.89 -12.26 -2.21
CA ARG A 155 -9.70 -11.31 -3.00
C ARG A 155 -9.12 -9.91 -2.97
N ASP A 156 -9.51 -9.10 -3.93
CA ASP A 156 -9.23 -7.65 -4.02
C ASP A 156 -7.76 -7.27 -3.73
N THR A 157 -6.85 -7.96 -4.37
CA THR A 157 -5.42 -7.72 -4.22
C THR A 157 -5.03 -6.31 -4.69
N LYS A 158 -3.81 -5.86 -4.38
CA LYS A 158 -3.28 -4.56 -4.82
C LYS A 158 -3.41 -4.35 -6.34
N ASN A 159 -3.35 -5.44 -7.11
CA ASN A 159 -3.41 -5.41 -8.58
C ASN A 159 -4.82 -5.68 -9.11
N ARG A 160 -5.85 -5.73 -8.27
CA ARG A 160 -7.24 -6.06 -8.64
C ARG A 160 -7.40 -7.42 -9.32
N MET A 161 -6.49 -8.35 -9.03
CA MET A 161 -6.58 -9.73 -9.48
C MET A 161 -6.63 -10.64 -8.27
N ASP A 162 -7.65 -11.48 -8.23
CA ASP A 162 -7.77 -12.52 -7.22
C ASP A 162 -6.70 -13.58 -7.45
N ARG A 163 -6.26 -14.22 -6.37
CA ARG A 163 -5.30 -15.31 -6.45
C ARG A 163 -5.58 -16.36 -5.38
N TYR A 164 -5.15 -17.57 -5.65
CA TYR A 164 -5.06 -18.62 -4.64
C TYR A 164 -3.65 -18.69 -4.09
N THR A 165 -3.54 -18.96 -2.79
CA THR A 165 -2.27 -19.20 -2.11
C THR A 165 -2.36 -20.43 -1.23
N ILE A 166 -1.20 -20.93 -0.77
CA ILE A 166 -1.11 -22.14 0.04
C ILE A 166 -1.64 -21.91 1.46
N LEU A 167 -2.21 -22.96 2.03
CA LEU A 167 -2.59 -23.07 3.44
C LEU A 167 -1.81 -24.23 4.06
N SER A 168 -0.84 -23.96 4.92
CA SER A 168 -0.12 -25.04 5.61
C SER A 168 -1.01 -25.71 6.66
N LYS A 169 -0.74 -26.98 6.95
CA LYS A 169 -1.48 -27.73 7.99
C LYS A 169 -1.39 -27.03 9.33
N ARG A 170 -0.22 -26.58 9.76
CA ARG A 170 -0.02 -25.84 11.01
C ARG A 170 -0.87 -24.55 11.06
N CYS A 171 -0.90 -23.80 9.95
CA CYS A 171 -1.74 -22.61 9.87
C CYS A 171 -3.23 -22.95 10.01
N LEU A 172 -3.69 -24.02 9.34
CA LEU A 172 -5.07 -24.49 9.45
C LEU A 172 -5.41 -24.90 10.87
N ASP A 173 -4.51 -25.56 11.60
CA ASP A 173 -4.72 -25.97 12.98
C ASP A 173 -4.90 -24.74 13.90
N ILE A 174 -4.02 -23.74 13.78
CA ILE A 174 -4.11 -22.48 14.55
C ILE A 174 -5.38 -21.70 14.18
N LEU A 175 -5.73 -21.61 12.89
CA LEU A 175 -6.97 -20.98 12.43
C LEU A 175 -8.21 -21.70 12.97
N THR A 176 -8.16 -23.01 13.05
CA THR A 176 -9.25 -23.84 13.58
C THR A 176 -9.44 -23.60 15.07
N GLN A 177 -8.33 -23.56 15.85
CA GLN A 177 -8.38 -23.20 17.26
C GLN A 177 -8.97 -21.81 17.46
N TYR A 178 -8.46 -20.81 16.75
CA TYR A 178 -8.99 -19.43 16.78
C TYR A 178 -10.51 -19.40 16.48
N TRP A 179 -10.94 -20.10 15.43
CA TRP A 179 -12.34 -20.12 15.00
C TRP A 179 -13.26 -20.71 16.08
N PHE A 180 -12.84 -21.78 16.77
CA PHE A 180 -13.59 -22.36 17.87
C PHE A 180 -13.65 -21.41 19.08
N GLU A 181 -12.51 -20.83 19.49
CA GLU A 181 -12.44 -19.94 20.65
C GLU A 181 -13.24 -18.64 20.47
N LYS A 182 -13.35 -18.14 19.24
CA LYS A 182 -14.09 -16.89 18.94
C LYS A 182 -15.54 -17.13 18.50
N GLY A 183 -16.11 -18.28 18.80
CA GLY A 183 -17.53 -18.55 18.59
C GLY A 183 -17.91 -18.83 17.14
N ARG A 184 -16.99 -19.34 16.34
CA ARG A 184 -17.20 -19.78 14.95
C ARG A 184 -17.72 -18.68 14.02
N PRO A 185 -16.98 -17.56 13.87
CA PRO A 185 -17.41 -16.46 13.01
C PRO A 185 -17.64 -16.93 11.58
N ARG A 186 -18.74 -16.45 10.98
CA ARG A 186 -19.02 -16.58 9.55
C ARG A 186 -18.92 -15.18 8.92
N GLY A 187 -18.38 -15.08 7.71
CA GLY A 187 -18.06 -13.81 7.09
C GLY A 187 -16.60 -13.42 7.34
N ILE A 188 -16.30 -12.18 7.75
CA ILE A 188 -14.93 -11.74 8.04
C ILE A 188 -14.36 -12.54 9.20
N LEU A 189 -13.24 -13.22 8.94
CA LEU A 189 -12.65 -14.15 9.92
C LEU A 189 -12.06 -13.40 11.12
N PHE A 190 -11.31 -12.31 10.87
CA PHE A 190 -10.65 -11.53 11.90
C PHE A 190 -11.38 -10.21 12.16
N LEU A 191 -12.41 -10.25 13.01
CA LEU A 191 -13.10 -9.03 13.42
C LEU A 191 -12.13 -8.12 14.18
N ILE A 192 -11.77 -6.99 13.57
CA ILE A 192 -11.00 -5.93 14.21
C ILE A 192 -12.01 -4.89 14.70
N ASN A 193 -12.10 -4.69 16.02
CA ASN A 193 -12.81 -3.53 16.55
C ASN A 193 -12.04 -2.28 16.08
N LEU A 194 -12.58 -1.58 15.10
CA LEU A 194 -12.05 -0.32 14.55
C LEU A 194 -12.02 0.84 15.58
N LEU A 195 -12.37 0.58 16.85
CA LEU A 195 -12.46 1.57 17.92
C LEU A 195 -11.13 1.91 18.61
N VAL A 196 -9.98 1.44 18.11
CA VAL A 196 -8.67 1.66 18.77
C VAL A 196 -7.69 2.45 17.91
N ILE A 197 -8.12 3.04 16.79
CA ILE A 197 -7.28 3.95 15.99
C ILE A 197 -8.03 5.27 15.81
N THR A 198 -8.15 6.01 16.89
CA THR A 198 -8.37 7.47 16.86
C THR A 198 -7.18 8.16 17.52
#